data_c54ec05074424c638b54ff620ac00758
#
_entry.id   c54ec05074424c638b54ff620ac00758
#
_cell.length_a   1.000
_cell.length_b   1.000
_cell.length_c   1.000
_cell.angle_alpha   90.00
_cell.angle_beta   90.00
_cell.angle_gamma   90.00
#
_symmetry.space_group_name_H-M   'P 1'
#
loop_
_entity.id
_entity.type
_entity.pdbx_description
1 polymer ?
#
loop_
_entity_poly.entity_id
_entity_poly.type
_entity_poly.pdbx_seq_one_letter_code
_entity_poly.pdbx_strand_id
1 'polypeptide(L)'
;SMGILNCVIRGMHSCITEILKNTKIDIPSVLLLVDGNYFRPYLKFNEDTETLETATHETVEKGDGTYSSIAAASILAKNERDTYMEELCEQNPDLKEHYSLHTNMGYGTKAHFEGIRNHGITEWHRKSFKGVL
;
A
#
# COMPACT_ATOMS: atom_id res chain seq x y z
N SER A 1 -15.97 -6.98 -7.03
CA SER A 1 -14.85 -6.71 -6.11
C SER A 1 -13.74 -5.98 -6.88
N MET A 2 -13.17 -4.95 -6.27
CA MET A 2 -12.06 -4.21 -6.86
C MET A 2 -10.78 -5.06 -6.75
N GLY A 3 -10.09 -5.31 -7.88
CA GLY A 3 -8.85 -6.09 -7.87
C GLY A 3 -7.74 -5.39 -7.06
N ILE A 4 -6.76 -6.16 -6.58
CA ILE A 4 -5.66 -5.67 -5.71
C ILE A 4 -4.91 -4.49 -6.31
N LEU A 5 -4.64 -4.51 -7.63
CA LEU A 5 -3.95 -3.42 -8.32
C LEU A 5 -4.71 -2.09 -8.18
N ASN A 6 -6.03 -2.12 -8.35
CA ASN A 6 -6.86 -0.93 -8.19
C ASN A 6 -6.86 -0.42 -6.75
N CYS A 7 -6.86 -1.31 -5.76
CA CYS A 7 -6.76 -0.93 -4.35
C CYS A 7 -5.41 -0.25 -4.05
N VAL A 8 -4.31 -0.78 -4.57
CA VAL A 8 -2.97 -0.20 -4.41
C VAL A 8 -2.90 1.19 -5.03
N ILE A 9 -3.34 1.34 -6.29
CA ILE A 9 -3.35 2.64 -6.98
C ILE A 9 -4.21 3.68 -6.23
N ARG A 10 -5.38 3.28 -5.73
CA ARG A 10 -6.22 4.18 -4.91
C ARG A 10 -5.54 4.58 -3.62
N GLY A 11 -4.86 3.65 -2.95
CA GLY A 11 -4.06 3.95 -1.76
C GLY A 11 -2.96 4.96 -2.06
N MET A 12 -2.21 4.78 -3.15
CA MET A 12 -1.20 5.73 -3.61
C MET A 12 -1.80 7.11 -3.88
N HIS A 13 -2.94 7.18 -4.59
CA HIS A 13 -3.62 8.45 -4.84
C HIS A 13 -4.07 9.15 -3.55
N SER A 14 -4.55 8.40 -2.56
CA SER A 14 -4.91 8.95 -1.25
C SER A 14 -3.69 9.55 -0.54
N CYS A 15 -2.56 8.85 -0.54
CA CYS A 15 -1.30 9.36 0.02
C CYS A 15 -0.84 10.65 -0.69
N ILE A 16 -0.88 10.69 -2.02
CA ILE A 16 -0.54 11.87 -2.80
C ILE A 16 -1.45 13.05 -2.43
N THR A 17 -2.75 12.81 -2.33
CA THR A 17 -3.73 13.83 -1.93
C THR A 17 -3.39 14.43 -0.57
N GLU A 18 -3.09 13.60 0.43
CA GLU A 18 -2.74 14.07 1.77
C GLU A 18 -1.41 14.83 1.80
N ILE A 19 -0.40 14.37 1.06
CA ILE A 19 0.89 15.06 0.96
C ILE A 19 0.71 16.45 0.34
N LEU A 20 0.02 16.54 -0.79
CA LEU A 20 -0.21 17.81 -1.48
C LEU A 20 -1.02 18.79 -0.64
N LYS A 21 -2.02 18.31 0.10
CA LYS A 21 -2.81 19.10 1.03
C LYS A 21 -1.96 19.68 2.17
N ASN A 22 -1.08 18.86 2.75
CA ASN A 22 -0.27 19.24 3.91
C ASN A 22 0.92 20.12 3.54
N THR A 23 1.48 19.95 2.33
CA THR A 23 2.67 20.71 1.87
C THR A 23 2.32 21.96 1.11
N LYS A 24 1.08 22.13 0.66
CA LYS A 24 0.62 23.26 -0.17
C LYS A 24 1.43 23.44 -1.48
N ILE A 25 1.92 22.31 -2.03
CA ILE A 25 2.66 22.30 -3.28
C ILE A 25 1.66 22.20 -4.44
N ASP A 26 1.88 23.00 -5.47
CA ASP A 26 1.05 22.98 -6.68
C ASP A 26 1.33 21.72 -7.52
N ILE A 27 0.27 21.12 -8.04
CA ILE A 27 0.35 19.86 -8.81
C ILE A 27 1.32 19.95 -10.00
N PRO A 28 1.36 21.02 -10.80
CA PRO A 28 2.29 21.13 -11.92
C PRO A 28 3.78 21.12 -11.51
N SER A 29 4.08 21.40 -10.26
CA SER A 29 5.45 21.42 -9.73
C SER A 29 5.91 20.07 -9.17
N VAL A 30 5.07 19.03 -9.25
CA VAL A 30 5.33 17.71 -8.66
C VAL A 30 5.74 16.72 -9.74
N LEU A 31 6.80 15.97 -9.45
CA LEU A 31 7.14 14.74 -10.14
C LEU A 31 6.93 13.54 -9.19
N LEU A 32 6.05 12.63 -9.57
CA LEU A 32 5.80 11.40 -8.85
C LEU A 32 6.72 10.29 -9.40
N LEU A 33 7.62 9.78 -8.58
CA LEU A 33 8.41 8.60 -8.90
C LEU A 33 7.73 7.38 -8.28
N VAL A 34 7.30 6.46 -9.11
CA VAL A 34 6.53 5.28 -8.68
C VAL A 34 7.34 4.02 -8.95
N ASP A 35 7.59 3.23 -7.89
CA ASP A 35 8.24 1.93 -8.05
C ASP A 35 7.33 0.95 -8.76
N GLY A 36 7.86 0.31 -9.81
CA GLY A 36 7.13 -0.63 -10.65
C GLY A 36 6.97 -0.16 -12.09
N ASN A 37 6.07 -0.81 -12.83
CA ASN A 37 5.86 -0.59 -14.27
C ASN A 37 4.46 -0.11 -14.62
N TYR A 38 3.63 0.20 -13.64
CA TYR A 38 2.26 0.63 -13.87
C TYR A 38 1.78 1.63 -12.83
N PHE A 39 1.22 2.73 -13.30
CA PHE A 39 0.55 3.72 -12.46
C PHE A 39 -0.57 4.39 -13.28
N ARG A 40 -1.66 4.78 -12.62
CA ARG A 40 -2.69 5.64 -13.24
C ARG A 40 -2.38 7.08 -12.91
N PRO A 41 -2.44 8.01 -13.89
CA PRO A 41 -2.23 9.42 -13.65
C PRO A 41 -3.04 9.93 -12.45
N TYR A 42 -2.41 10.71 -11.60
CA TYR A 42 -3.09 11.42 -10.53
C TYR A 42 -3.68 12.71 -11.09
N LEU A 43 -4.98 12.83 -10.98
CA LEU A 43 -5.76 13.97 -11.50
C LEU A 43 -6.48 14.66 -10.35
N LYS A 44 -6.49 15.97 -10.35
CA LYS A 44 -7.26 16.79 -9.43
C LYS A 44 -7.92 17.94 -10.18
N PHE A 45 -9.19 18.19 -9.89
CA PHE A 45 -9.88 19.36 -10.39
C PHE A 45 -9.45 20.60 -9.60
N ASN A 46 -9.05 21.64 -10.29
CA ASN A 46 -8.73 22.94 -9.71
C ASN A 46 -9.95 23.84 -9.90
N GLU A 47 -10.60 24.19 -8.79
CA GLU A 47 -11.83 24.99 -8.80
C GLU A 47 -11.57 26.46 -9.21
N ASP A 48 -10.38 26.99 -8.94
CA ASP A 48 -10.04 28.38 -9.24
C ASP A 48 -9.82 28.60 -10.74
N THR A 49 -9.25 27.61 -11.42
CA THR A 49 -8.98 27.65 -12.85
C THR A 49 -10.01 26.90 -13.69
N GLU A 50 -10.93 26.19 -13.05
CA GLU A 50 -11.91 25.28 -13.68
C GLU A 50 -11.26 24.24 -14.62
N THR A 51 -10.03 23.81 -14.29
CA THR A 51 -9.26 22.87 -15.11
C THR A 51 -8.90 21.59 -14.35
N LEU A 52 -8.67 20.53 -15.10
CA LEU A 52 -8.16 19.27 -14.56
C LEU A 52 -6.63 19.29 -14.60
N GLU A 53 -6.00 19.31 -13.45
CA GLU A 53 -4.56 19.27 -13.31
C GLU A 53 -4.06 17.82 -13.16
N THR A 54 -2.93 17.51 -13.80
CA THR A 54 -2.30 16.20 -13.78
C THR A 54 -0.90 16.31 -13.18
N ALA A 55 -0.59 15.50 -12.17
CA ALA A 55 0.76 15.37 -11.70
C ALA A 55 1.61 14.55 -12.69
N THR A 56 2.78 15.08 -13.05
CA THR A 56 3.76 14.35 -13.85
C THR A 56 4.24 13.13 -13.06
N HIS A 57 4.35 11.97 -13.72
CA HIS A 57 4.84 10.76 -13.07
C HIS A 57 5.79 9.96 -13.97
N GLU A 58 6.67 9.23 -13.34
CA GLU A 58 7.52 8.21 -13.96
C GLU A 58 7.40 6.90 -13.18
N THR A 59 7.26 5.78 -13.90
CA THR A 59 7.34 4.45 -13.33
C THR A 59 8.76 3.93 -13.48
N VAL A 60 9.33 3.39 -12.40
CA VAL A 60 10.72 2.94 -12.35
C VAL A 60 10.76 1.53 -11.79
N GLU A 61 11.09 0.55 -12.62
CA GLU A 61 11.29 -0.83 -12.15
C GLU A 61 12.51 -0.90 -11.24
N LYS A 62 12.37 -1.53 -10.07
CA LYS A 62 13.40 -1.58 -9.01
C LYS A 62 13.87 -0.17 -8.61
N GLY A 63 12.91 0.72 -8.45
CA GLY A 63 13.17 2.14 -8.19
C GLY A 63 13.92 2.40 -6.89
N ASP A 64 13.77 1.56 -5.88
CA ASP A 64 14.51 1.59 -4.62
C ASP A 64 16.03 1.45 -4.80
N GLY A 65 16.48 0.73 -5.83
CA GLY A 65 17.89 0.63 -6.21
C GLY A 65 18.38 1.77 -7.10
N THR A 66 17.48 2.61 -7.61
CA THR A 66 17.78 3.66 -8.60
C THR A 66 17.68 5.06 -8.01
N TYR A 67 16.64 5.31 -7.20
CA TYR A 67 16.34 6.61 -6.61
C TYR A 67 16.28 6.53 -5.07
N SER A 68 17.07 7.34 -4.40
CA SER A 68 17.09 7.41 -2.92
C SER A 68 15.75 7.84 -2.32
N SER A 69 14.98 8.66 -3.02
CA SER A 69 13.62 9.04 -2.61
C SER A 69 12.65 7.86 -2.61
N ILE A 70 12.73 6.98 -3.61
CA ILE A 70 11.94 5.73 -3.64
C ILE A 70 12.39 4.79 -2.53
N ALA A 71 13.70 4.63 -2.32
CA ALA A 71 14.25 3.81 -1.24
C ALA A 71 13.76 4.29 0.14
N ALA A 72 13.81 5.59 0.40
CA ALA A 72 13.32 6.17 1.65
C ALA A 72 11.81 5.94 1.83
N ALA A 73 11.01 6.17 0.81
CA ALA A 73 9.57 5.93 0.84
C ALA A 73 9.24 4.45 1.09
N SER A 74 10.01 3.53 0.50
CA SER A 74 9.86 2.08 0.70
C SER A 74 10.13 1.67 2.15
N ILE A 75 11.18 2.24 2.78
CA ILE A 75 11.51 1.98 4.19
C ILE A 75 10.38 2.48 5.10
N LEU A 76 9.88 3.69 4.89
CA LEU A 76 8.78 4.26 5.66
C LEU A 76 7.52 3.41 5.52
N ALA A 77 7.12 3.08 4.30
CA ALA A 77 5.92 2.27 4.05
C ALA A 77 6.01 0.88 4.68
N LYS A 78 7.19 0.25 4.63
CA LYS A 78 7.41 -1.04 5.28
C LYS A 78 7.31 -0.93 6.79
N ASN A 79 7.96 0.05 7.39
CA ASN A 79 7.97 0.25 8.85
C ASN A 79 6.55 0.49 9.37
N GLU A 80 5.80 1.40 8.75
CA GLU A 80 4.41 1.69 9.11
C GLU A 80 3.51 0.45 8.99
N ARG A 81 3.70 -0.33 7.92
CA ARG A 81 2.96 -1.58 7.75
C ARG A 81 3.29 -2.60 8.83
N ASP A 82 4.55 -2.78 9.15
CA ASP A 82 4.99 -3.75 10.16
C ASP A 82 4.45 -3.35 11.54
N THR A 83 4.53 -2.06 11.91
CA THR A 83 3.93 -1.50 13.13
C THR A 83 2.42 -1.76 13.18
N TYR A 84 1.69 -1.46 12.10
CA TYR A 84 0.26 -1.73 12.01
C TYR A 84 -0.07 -3.22 12.23
N MET A 85 0.73 -4.13 11.68
CA MET A 85 0.51 -5.57 11.86
C MET A 85 0.79 -6.02 13.31
N GLU A 86 1.77 -5.43 13.97
CA GLU A 86 2.06 -5.70 15.38
C GLU A 86 0.90 -5.22 16.27
N GLU A 87 0.45 -3.98 16.10
CA GLU A 87 -0.70 -3.42 16.83
C GLU A 87 -1.98 -4.24 16.59
N LEU A 88 -2.22 -4.66 15.34
CA LEU A 88 -3.35 -5.51 15.01
C LEU A 88 -3.31 -6.85 15.74
N CYS A 89 -2.13 -7.46 15.85
CA CYS A 89 -1.93 -8.70 16.57
C CYS A 89 -2.06 -8.53 18.11
N GLU A 90 -1.71 -7.37 18.64
CA GLU A 90 -1.91 -7.05 20.06
C GLU A 90 -3.40 -6.92 20.40
N GLN A 91 -4.16 -6.27 19.52
CA GLN A 91 -5.61 -6.10 19.66
C GLN A 91 -6.40 -7.39 19.39
N ASN A 92 -5.83 -8.31 18.60
CA ASN A 92 -6.43 -9.58 18.19
C ASN A 92 -5.46 -10.74 18.38
N PRO A 93 -5.32 -11.27 19.61
CA PRO A 93 -4.35 -12.33 19.94
C PRO A 93 -4.44 -13.57 19.04
N ASP A 94 -5.63 -13.94 18.59
CA ASP A 94 -5.85 -15.06 17.66
C ASP A 94 -5.06 -14.93 16.36
N LEU A 95 -4.84 -13.70 15.87
CA LEU A 95 -4.04 -13.46 14.68
C LEU A 95 -2.57 -13.82 14.87
N LYS A 96 -2.08 -13.65 16.10
CA LYS A 96 -0.73 -14.05 16.50
C LYS A 96 -0.65 -15.55 16.67
N GLU A 97 -1.57 -16.14 17.47
CA GLU A 97 -1.52 -17.55 17.89
C GLU A 97 -1.83 -18.49 16.73
N HIS A 98 -2.87 -18.21 15.95
CA HIS A 98 -3.34 -19.10 14.89
C HIS A 98 -2.60 -18.91 13.56
N TYR A 99 -2.16 -17.68 13.24
CA TYR A 99 -1.64 -17.36 11.89
C TYR A 99 -0.21 -16.82 11.90
N SER A 100 0.39 -16.61 13.08
CA SER A 100 1.74 -16.04 13.25
C SER A 100 1.93 -14.69 12.53
N LEU A 101 0.87 -13.86 12.46
CA LEU A 101 0.91 -12.61 11.69
C LEU A 101 1.92 -11.60 12.22
N HIS A 102 2.27 -11.66 13.51
CA HIS A 102 3.31 -10.83 14.14
C HIS A 102 4.73 -11.10 13.60
N THR A 103 4.95 -12.24 12.96
CA THR A 103 6.25 -12.59 12.36
C THR A 103 6.22 -12.61 10.84
N ASN A 104 5.13 -13.09 10.25
CA ASN A 104 5.01 -13.18 8.80
C ASN A 104 4.39 -11.94 8.15
N MET A 105 3.92 -10.97 8.92
CA MET A 105 3.32 -9.70 8.46
C MET A 105 2.22 -9.91 7.41
N GLY A 106 1.49 -11.01 7.49
CA GLY A 106 0.44 -11.39 6.54
C GLY A 106 0.94 -12.00 5.22
N TYR A 107 2.24 -12.25 5.08
CA TYR A 107 2.74 -13.00 3.93
C TYR A 107 2.36 -14.48 4.03
N GLY A 108 2.23 -15.14 2.87
CA GLY A 108 1.84 -16.55 2.73
C GLY A 108 2.96 -17.51 3.12
N THR A 109 3.35 -17.51 4.39
CA THR A 109 4.28 -18.49 4.95
C THR A 109 3.57 -19.82 5.25
N LYS A 110 4.34 -20.88 5.46
CA LYS A 110 3.80 -22.19 5.86
C LYS A 110 2.92 -22.09 7.11
N ALA A 111 3.38 -21.37 8.13
CA ALA A 111 2.63 -21.17 9.39
C ALA A 111 1.30 -20.44 9.14
N HIS A 112 1.27 -19.42 8.27
CA HIS A 112 0.05 -18.70 7.91
C HIS A 112 -0.96 -19.62 7.20
N PHE A 113 -0.52 -20.39 6.21
CA PHE A 113 -1.40 -21.34 5.52
C PHE A 113 -1.87 -22.50 6.41
N GLU A 114 -1.05 -22.98 7.33
CA GLU A 114 -1.47 -23.96 8.35
C GLU A 114 -2.53 -23.37 9.27
N GLY A 115 -2.37 -22.12 9.70
CA GLY A 115 -3.36 -21.40 10.48
C GLY A 115 -4.70 -21.31 9.74
N ILE A 116 -4.70 -20.91 8.47
CA ILE A 116 -5.92 -20.85 7.64
C ILE A 116 -6.58 -22.23 7.53
N ARG A 117 -5.78 -23.29 7.34
CA ARG A 117 -6.30 -24.66 7.20
C ARG A 117 -6.97 -25.16 8.49
N ASN A 118 -6.39 -24.82 9.64
CA ASN A 118 -6.84 -25.33 10.94
C ASN A 118 -7.96 -24.49 11.57
N HIS A 119 -7.95 -23.17 11.34
CA HIS A 119 -8.84 -22.21 12.01
C HIS A 119 -9.77 -21.45 11.03
N GLY A 120 -9.59 -21.68 9.72
CA GLY A 120 -10.33 -20.94 8.69
C GLY A 120 -9.76 -19.55 8.44
N ILE A 121 -10.55 -18.68 7.83
CA ILE A 121 -10.19 -17.28 7.52
C ILE A 121 -10.88 -16.33 8.49
N THR A 122 -10.26 -15.18 8.74
CA THR A 122 -10.84 -14.06 9.48
C THR A 122 -11.25 -12.95 8.51
N GLU A 123 -11.87 -11.90 9.02
CA GLU A 123 -12.19 -10.68 8.26
C GLU A 123 -10.96 -9.98 7.65
N TRP A 124 -9.78 -10.18 8.23
CA TRP A 124 -8.51 -9.62 7.80
C TRP A 124 -7.88 -10.36 6.61
N HIS A 125 -8.38 -11.55 6.28
CA HIS A 125 -7.86 -12.33 5.15
C HIS A 125 -8.47 -11.90 3.82
N ARG A 126 -7.61 -11.79 2.80
CA ARG A 126 -8.05 -11.47 1.44
C ARG A 126 -8.60 -12.73 0.76
N LYS A 127 -9.92 -12.85 0.70
CA LYS A 127 -10.63 -14.02 0.13
C LYS A 127 -10.26 -14.36 -1.32
N SER A 128 -9.77 -13.38 -2.09
CA SER A 128 -9.37 -13.57 -3.49
C SER A 128 -7.93 -14.03 -3.68
N PHE A 129 -7.16 -14.21 -2.59
CA PHE A 129 -5.78 -14.68 -2.69
C PHE A 129 -5.72 -16.20 -2.86
N LYS A 130 -4.82 -16.67 -3.75
CA LYS A 130 -4.60 -18.10 -3.96
C LYS A 130 -4.16 -18.78 -2.66
N GLY A 131 -4.85 -19.85 -2.28
CA GLY A 131 -4.57 -20.62 -1.06
C GLY A 131 -5.29 -20.14 0.20
N VAL A 132 -6.20 -19.16 0.08
CA VAL A 132 -7.04 -18.67 1.18
C VAL A 132 -8.41 -19.34 1.19
N LEU A 133 -8.92 -19.76 0.03
CA LEU A 133 -10.13 -20.56 -0.17
C LEU A 133 -9.80 -21.81 -0.95
#